data_409ee624068ec07f7f3413e0185cd51b
#
_entry.id   409ee624068ec07f7f3413e0185cd51b
#
_cell.length_a   1.000
_cell.length_b   1.000
_cell.length_c   1.000
_cell.angle_alpha   90.00
_cell.angle_beta   90.00
_cell.angle_gamma   90.00
#
_symmetry.space_group_name_H-M   'P 1'
#
loop_
_entity.id
_entity.type
_entity.pdbx_description
1 polymer ?
#
loop_
_entity_poly.entity_id
_entity_poly.type
_entity_poly.pdbx_seq_one_letter_code
_entity_poly.pdbx_strand_id
1 'polypeptide(L)'
;ISKKYLIPKQMNENGITDDHIEFTDEGVQSVIRNFTSEAGLRNLERRIGALCRKVATRIARGEVTKTQIIPNEVETLLGPPLYTKEDEKEYDEVGVATGLAWTAHGGEILYIESTKMKGKGLTLTGQLGDVMKESAQTAIGYIRSKASEFHVSEDAFDENEIHIHLPAGATPKDGPSAGITLATTIVSLLTNTPISRSVAMTGEITLTGKVLPIGGLKEKALAAMRMNIKTIIIPWKNKKDLVDIPEEYRKKLTFVPVKTFDEVLDVALVGWKKK
;
A
#
# COMPACT_ATOMS: atom_id res chain seq x y z
N ILE A 1 2.42 15.61 -17.16
CA ILE A 1 3.18 16.78 -16.65
C ILE A 1 4.65 16.63 -17.01
N SER A 2 5.32 15.53 -16.65
CA SER A 2 6.76 15.33 -16.87
C SER A 2 7.18 15.61 -18.32
N LYS A 3 6.61 14.88 -19.29
CA LYS A 3 6.93 15.02 -20.71
C LYS A 3 6.59 16.39 -21.29
N LYS A 4 5.47 16.98 -20.84
CA LYS A 4 4.99 18.24 -21.43
C LYS A 4 5.68 19.48 -20.87
N TYR A 5 6.16 19.41 -19.62
CA TYR A 5 6.65 20.60 -18.92
C TYR A 5 8.05 20.42 -18.31
N LEU A 6 8.26 19.36 -17.51
CA LEU A 6 9.49 19.24 -16.72
C LEU A 6 10.70 18.86 -17.60
N ILE A 7 10.53 17.90 -18.50
CA ILE A 7 11.61 17.46 -19.39
C ILE A 7 12.07 18.59 -20.30
N PRO A 8 11.17 19.25 -21.09
CA PRO A 8 11.60 20.38 -21.93
C PRO A 8 12.27 21.51 -21.15
N LYS A 9 11.75 21.85 -19.96
CA LYS A 9 12.34 22.85 -19.08
C LYS A 9 13.77 22.47 -18.69
N GLN A 10 13.96 21.24 -18.19
CA GLN A 10 15.26 20.78 -17.72
C GLN A 10 16.26 20.56 -18.87
N MET A 11 15.82 20.18 -20.04
CA MET A 11 16.66 20.12 -21.23
C MET A 11 17.18 21.50 -21.61
N ASN A 12 16.30 22.49 -21.65
CA ASN A 12 16.67 23.88 -21.96
C ASN A 12 17.64 24.45 -20.91
N GLU A 13 17.37 24.26 -19.60
CA GLU A 13 18.23 24.73 -18.51
C GLU A 13 19.63 24.11 -18.54
N ASN A 14 19.79 22.92 -19.13
CA ASN A 14 21.08 22.21 -19.22
C ASN A 14 21.70 22.26 -20.63
N GLY A 15 21.13 23.04 -21.56
CA GLY A 15 21.69 23.27 -22.90
C GLY A 15 21.70 22.03 -23.79
N ILE A 16 20.76 21.10 -23.63
CA ILE A 16 20.62 19.89 -24.42
C ILE A 16 19.28 19.86 -25.17
N THR A 17 19.25 19.14 -26.26
CA THR A 17 18.09 19.06 -27.18
C THR A 17 17.66 17.60 -27.37
N ASP A 18 16.58 17.36 -28.12
CA ASP A 18 16.11 16.03 -28.50
C ASP A 18 17.14 15.23 -29.32
N ASP A 19 18.10 15.90 -29.96
CA ASP A 19 19.23 15.23 -30.62
C ASP A 19 20.19 14.59 -29.62
N HIS A 20 20.20 15.05 -28.39
CA HIS A 20 21.12 14.63 -27.34
C HIS A 20 20.51 13.64 -26.35
N ILE A 21 19.21 13.76 -26.05
CA ILE A 21 18.53 12.97 -25.04
C ILE A 21 17.09 12.63 -25.45
N GLU A 22 16.68 11.42 -25.19
CA GLU A 22 15.32 10.95 -25.42
C GLU A 22 14.78 10.25 -24.17
N PHE A 23 13.65 10.69 -23.65
CA PHE A 23 13.02 10.06 -22.51
C PHE A 23 11.91 9.09 -22.96
N THR A 24 12.09 7.80 -22.68
CA THR A 24 11.03 6.80 -22.89
C THR A 24 9.97 6.89 -21.79
N ASP A 25 8.77 6.35 -22.04
CA ASP A 25 7.71 6.29 -21.02
C ASP A 25 8.14 5.45 -19.83
N GLU A 26 8.78 4.32 -20.08
CA GLU A 26 9.31 3.40 -19.08
C GLU A 26 10.43 4.06 -18.25
N GLY A 27 11.31 4.84 -18.89
CA GLY A 27 12.36 5.59 -18.22
C GLY A 27 11.79 6.65 -17.28
N VAL A 28 10.81 7.42 -17.73
CA VAL A 28 10.12 8.42 -16.88
C VAL A 28 9.39 7.73 -15.71
N GLN A 29 8.73 6.60 -15.96
CA GLN A 29 8.08 5.83 -14.90
C GLN A 29 9.08 5.27 -13.89
N SER A 30 10.25 4.82 -14.36
CA SER A 30 11.33 4.38 -13.47
C SER A 30 11.79 5.51 -12.55
N VAL A 31 12.00 6.72 -13.08
CA VAL A 31 12.35 7.89 -12.24
C VAL A 31 11.29 8.16 -11.19
N ILE A 32 10.01 8.14 -11.57
CA ILE A 32 8.91 8.40 -10.65
C ILE A 32 8.85 7.33 -9.56
N ARG A 33 8.90 6.05 -9.92
CA ARG A 33 8.70 4.94 -8.97
C ARG A 33 9.89 4.70 -8.06
N ASN A 34 11.10 4.78 -8.62
CA ASN A 34 12.30 4.31 -7.95
C ASN A 34 13.14 5.43 -7.34
N PHE A 35 12.89 6.69 -7.73
CA PHE A 35 13.75 7.82 -7.31
C PHE A 35 12.97 9.00 -6.71
N THR A 36 11.63 8.91 -6.62
CA THR A 36 10.80 9.94 -5.98
C THR A 36 9.74 9.33 -5.07
N SER A 37 9.47 10.02 -3.95
CA SER A 37 8.34 9.76 -3.06
C SER A 37 7.88 11.11 -2.53
N GLU A 38 6.88 11.72 -3.20
CA GLU A 38 6.43 13.07 -2.88
C GLU A 38 5.00 13.32 -3.37
N ALA A 39 4.29 14.22 -2.69
CA ALA A 39 2.97 14.69 -3.14
C ALA A 39 3.03 15.68 -4.30
N GLY A 40 4.20 16.28 -4.54
CA GLY A 40 4.45 17.28 -5.57
C GLY A 40 5.30 16.76 -6.73
N LEU A 41 6.00 17.68 -7.39
CA LEU A 41 6.84 17.41 -8.55
C LEU A 41 8.29 17.90 -8.38
N ARG A 42 8.66 18.42 -7.21
CA ARG A 42 9.94 19.08 -6.99
C ARG A 42 11.12 18.10 -7.06
N ASN A 43 10.99 16.94 -6.44
CA ASN A 43 12.03 15.91 -6.50
C ASN A 43 12.11 15.27 -7.90
N LEU A 44 10.96 15.05 -8.55
CA LEU A 44 10.92 14.56 -9.92
C LEU A 44 11.65 15.52 -10.87
N GLU A 45 11.38 16.81 -10.78
CA GLU A 45 12.09 17.83 -11.55
C GLU A 45 13.61 17.79 -11.30
N ARG A 46 14.02 17.70 -10.03
CA ARG A 46 15.44 17.58 -9.66
C ARG A 46 16.11 16.32 -10.23
N ARG A 47 15.40 15.18 -10.26
CA ARG A 47 15.90 13.92 -10.83
C ARG A 47 16.03 14.01 -12.34
N ILE A 48 15.02 14.57 -13.02
CA ILE A 48 15.08 14.83 -14.46
C ILE A 48 16.26 15.77 -14.78
N GLY A 49 16.41 16.85 -14.04
CA GLY A 49 17.54 17.76 -14.20
C GLY A 49 18.91 17.11 -13.95
N ALA A 50 18.98 16.17 -13.00
CA ALA A 50 20.19 15.38 -12.76
C ALA A 50 20.55 14.47 -13.96
N LEU A 51 19.54 13.82 -14.57
CA LEU A 51 19.74 13.05 -15.80
C LEU A 51 20.22 13.93 -16.94
N CYS A 52 19.57 15.06 -17.18
CA CYS A 52 19.97 16.02 -18.21
C CYS A 52 21.42 16.48 -18.03
N ARG A 53 21.83 16.87 -16.81
CA ARG A 53 23.21 17.28 -16.51
C ARG A 53 24.24 16.18 -16.78
N LYS A 54 23.94 14.96 -16.37
CA LYS A 54 24.86 13.83 -16.58
C LYS A 54 25.02 13.48 -18.07
N VAL A 55 23.94 13.54 -18.83
CA VAL A 55 24.00 13.36 -20.30
C VAL A 55 24.80 14.51 -20.94
N ALA A 56 24.52 15.76 -20.57
CA ALA A 56 25.29 16.91 -21.06
C ALA A 56 26.81 16.76 -20.77
N THR A 57 27.16 16.27 -19.59
CA THR A 57 28.57 16.01 -19.23
C THR A 57 29.20 14.92 -20.10
N ARG A 58 28.48 13.82 -20.38
CA ARG A 58 28.99 12.74 -21.27
C ARG A 58 29.20 13.23 -22.70
N ILE A 59 28.28 14.06 -23.20
CA ILE A 59 28.41 14.65 -24.55
C ILE A 59 29.61 15.59 -24.60
N ALA A 60 29.77 16.46 -23.60
CA ALA A 60 30.90 17.38 -23.55
C ALA A 60 32.25 16.67 -23.46
N ARG A 61 32.30 15.45 -22.93
CA ARG A 61 33.50 14.60 -22.90
C ARG A 61 33.70 13.77 -24.17
N GLY A 62 32.75 13.82 -25.12
CA GLY A 62 32.81 13.01 -26.34
C GLY A 62 32.53 11.53 -26.12
N GLU A 63 31.96 11.16 -24.97
CA GLU A 63 31.67 9.76 -24.64
C GLU A 63 30.44 9.22 -25.40
N VAL A 64 29.45 10.08 -25.65
CA VAL A 64 28.20 9.77 -26.36
C VAL A 64 27.75 10.96 -27.19
N THR A 65 26.94 10.71 -28.22
CA THR A 65 26.28 11.76 -29.02
C THR A 65 24.81 11.90 -28.66
N LYS A 66 24.14 10.79 -28.33
CA LYS A 66 22.75 10.74 -27.88
C LYS A 66 22.58 9.65 -26.82
N THR A 67 21.72 9.91 -25.84
CA THR A 67 21.37 8.95 -24.78
C THR A 67 19.87 8.76 -24.71
N GLN A 68 19.41 7.51 -24.74
CA GLN A 68 18.01 7.16 -24.51
C GLN A 68 17.82 6.79 -23.03
N ILE A 69 16.95 7.51 -22.36
CA ILE A 69 16.63 7.31 -20.94
C ILE A 69 15.59 6.19 -20.80
N ILE A 70 16.08 4.95 -20.75
CA ILE A 70 15.36 3.73 -20.40
C ILE A 70 15.60 3.40 -18.93
N PRO A 71 14.87 2.45 -18.29
CA PRO A 71 15.03 2.11 -16.87
C PRO A 71 16.47 1.81 -16.45
N ASN A 72 17.20 1.00 -17.23
CA ASN A 72 18.60 0.67 -16.93
C ASN A 72 19.52 1.89 -17.00
N GLU A 73 19.27 2.82 -17.92
CA GLU A 73 20.07 4.04 -18.04
C GLU A 73 19.77 5.01 -16.91
N VAL A 74 18.53 5.03 -16.39
CA VAL A 74 18.18 5.78 -15.19
C VAL A 74 19.03 5.32 -14.01
N GLU A 75 19.14 4.01 -13.79
CA GLU A 75 19.95 3.45 -12.70
C GLU A 75 21.45 3.69 -12.91
N THR A 76 21.94 3.55 -14.12
CA THR A 76 23.33 3.87 -14.48
C THR A 76 23.67 5.34 -14.15
N LEU A 77 22.75 6.22 -14.46
CA LEU A 77 22.98 7.66 -14.26
C LEU A 77 22.67 8.14 -12.83
N LEU A 78 21.61 7.66 -12.19
CA LEU A 78 21.20 8.13 -10.85
C LEU A 78 21.73 7.29 -9.69
N GLY A 79 22.28 6.12 -9.99
CA GLY A 79 22.68 5.11 -8.99
C GLY A 79 21.56 4.12 -8.68
N PRO A 80 21.72 3.30 -7.64
CA PRO A 80 20.72 2.32 -7.26
C PRO A 80 19.38 2.99 -6.90
N PRO A 81 18.25 2.30 -7.10
CA PRO A 81 16.94 2.79 -6.71
C PRO A 81 16.91 3.23 -5.24
N LEU A 82 16.31 4.38 -4.98
CA LEU A 82 16.09 4.86 -3.61
C LEU A 82 14.86 4.23 -2.98
N TYR A 83 13.90 3.88 -3.82
CA TYR A 83 12.66 3.22 -3.44
C TYR A 83 12.57 1.94 -4.27
N THR A 84 12.71 0.82 -3.62
CA THR A 84 12.41 -0.49 -4.21
C THR A 84 10.92 -0.72 -4.11
N LYS A 85 10.36 -1.51 -5.02
CA LYS A 85 9.02 -2.05 -4.79
C LYS A 85 9.05 -2.79 -3.45
N GLU A 86 8.11 -2.47 -2.57
CA GLU A 86 7.78 -3.38 -1.47
C GLU A 86 7.54 -4.74 -2.10
N ASP A 87 8.09 -5.79 -1.51
CA ASP A 87 7.96 -7.13 -2.06
C ASP A 87 6.48 -7.47 -2.16
N GLU A 88 6.01 -7.69 -3.39
CA GLU A 88 4.65 -8.17 -3.62
C GLU A 88 4.53 -9.52 -2.91
N LYS A 89 3.45 -9.73 -2.14
CA LYS A 89 3.21 -11.04 -1.53
C LYS A 89 3.21 -12.11 -2.63
N GLU A 90 4.05 -13.10 -2.49
CA GLU A 90 4.15 -14.18 -3.47
C GLU A 90 3.04 -15.22 -3.33
N TYR A 91 2.50 -15.39 -2.12
CA TYR A 91 1.48 -16.40 -1.79
C TYR A 91 0.48 -15.90 -0.75
N ASP A 92 -0.60 -16.65 -0.58
CA ASP A 92 -1.60 -16.41 0.46
C ASP A 92 -1.04 -16.85 1.82
N GLU A 93 -1.14 -15.98 2.83
CA GLU A 93 -0.49 -16.19 4.11
C GLU A 93 -1.46 -16.14 5.29
N VAL A 94 -1.20 -16.99 6.30
CA VAL A 94 -1.90 -16.95 7.57
C VAL A 94 -1.36 -15.83 8.43
N GLY A 95 -2.26 -15.01 8.97
CA GLY A 95 -1.88 -13.94 9.89
C GLY A 95 -1.21 -12.74 9.22
N VAL A 96 -1.21 -12.63 7.90
CA VAL A 96 -0.67 -11.48 7.17
C VAL A 96 -1.72 -10.87 6.25
N ALA A 97 -2.16 -9.66 6.54
CA ALA A 97 -3.16 -8.93 5.77
C ALA A 97 -2.59 -7.69 5.08
N THR A 98 -3.21 -7.30 3.97
CA THR A 98 -2.86 -6.09 3.24
C THR A 98 -3.89 -5.00 3.51
N GLY A 99 -3.47 -3.97 4.23
CA GLY A 99 -4.23 -2.75 4.46
C GLY A 99 -3.84 -1.64 3.50
N LEU A 100 -4.62 -0.57 3.52
CA LEU A 100 -4.41 0.63 2.71
C LEU A 100 -4.37 1.86 3.60
N ALA A 101 -3.29 2.61 3.53
CA ALA A 101 -3.09 3.87 4.21
C ALA A 101 -3.15 5.06 3.24
N TRP A 102 -3.41 6.23 3.79
CA TRP A 102 -3.29 7.50 3.10
C TRP A 102 -2.37 8.43 3.90
N THR A 103 -1.39 9.00 3.20
CA THR A 103 -0.39 9.90 3.76
C THR A 103 -0.35 11.20 2.96
N ALA A 104 0.39 12.20 3.45
CA ALA A 104 0.63 13.42 2.70
C ALA A 104 1.34 13.17 1.34
N HIS A 105 1.97 12.02 1.16
CA HIS A 105 2.66 11.63 -0.07
C HIS A 105 1.79 10.78 -1.01
N GLY A 106 0.56 10.47 -0.62
CA GLY A 106 -0.39 9.67 -1.39
C GLY A 106 -0.83 8.41 -0.65
N GLY A 107 -1.35 7.44 -1.40
CA GLY A 107 -1.74 6.15 -0.84
C GLY A 107 -0.53 5.21 -0.72
N GLU A 108 -0.53 4.40 0.34
CA GLU A 108 0.49 3.41 0.64
C GLU A 108 -0.14 2.07 1.01
N ILE A 109 0.59 0.98 0.75
CA ILE A 109 0.25 -0.35 1.23
C ILE A 109 0.74 -0.48 2.67
N LEU A 110 -0.06 -1.11 3.48
CA LEU A 110 0.23 -1.38 4.87
C LEU A 110 0.10 -2.87 5.14
N TYR A 111 1.21 -3.57 5.25
CA TYR A 111 1.20 -4.96 5.71
C TYR A 111 0.96 -5.00 7.22
N ILE A 112 0.09 -5.90 7.63
CA ILE A 112 -0.20 -6.19 9.03
C ILE A 112 0.08 -7.66 9.25
N GLU A 113 1.08 -7.92 10.06
CA GLU A 113 1.53 -9.26 10.41
C GLU A 113 1.09 -9.61 11.81
N SER A 114 0.72 -10.83 12.06
CA SER A 114 0.39 -11.32 13.39
C SER A 114 1.00 -12.68 13.67
N THR A 115 1.38 -12.88 14.91
CA THR A 115 1.80 -14.17 15.45
C THR A 115 1.17 -14.42 16.81
N LYS A 116 1.13 -15.67 17.22
CA LYS A 116 0.67 -16.06 18.56
C LYS A 116 1.74 -16.87 19.29
N MET A 117 1.82 -16.65 20.57
CA MET A 117 2.72 -17.38 21.44
C MET A 117 2.00 -17.76 22.74
N LYS A 118 2.53 -18.71 23.49
CA LYS A 118 1.94 -19.09 24.78
C LYS A 118 1.97 -17.88 25.72
N GLY A 119 0.83 -17.52 26.25
CA GLY A 119 0.69 -16.35 27.12
C GLY A 119 -0.72 -15.80 27.08
N LYS A 120 -0.87 -14.55 27.50
CA LYS A 120 -2.14 -13.84 27.48
C LYS A 120 -1.91 -12.37 27.18
N GLY A 121 -2.65 -11.81 26.27
CA GLY A 121 -2.62 -10.38 25.98
C GLY A 121 -2.49 -10.03 24.51
N LEU A 122 -2.27 -8.73 24.26
CA LEU A 122 -2.08 -8.14 22.94
C LEU A 122 -0.83 -7.26 22.95
N THR A 123 0.15 -7.63 22.17
CA THR A 123 1.34 -6.81 21.93
C THR A 123 1.25 -6.16 20.55
N LEU A 124 1.53 -4.86 20.50
CA LEU A 124 1.45 -4.04 19.28
C LEU A 124 2.79 -3.37 19.03
N THR A 125 3.35 -3.56 17.83
CA THR A 125 4.62 -2.95 17.42
C THR A 125 4.54 -2.32 16.03
N GLY A 126 5.44 -1.40 15.68
CA GLY A 126 5.48 -0.71 14.39
C GLY A 126 5.15 0.78 14.45
N GLN A 127 5.41 1.44 15.59
CA GLN A 127 5.13 2.86 15.85
C GLN A 127 3.67 3.25 15.59
N LEU A 128 2.75 2.51 16.22
CA LEU A 128 1.33 2.77 16.13
C LEU A 128 0.94 3.95 17.03
N GLY A 129 0.21 4.90 16.46
CA GLY A 129 -0.45 5.96 17.21
C GLY A 129 -1.62 5.42 18.05
N ASP A 130 -2.17 6.28 18.89
CA ASP A 130 -3.15 5.84 19.89
C ASP A 130 -4.47 5.43 19.25
N VAL A 131 -4.92 6.10 18.19
CA VAL A 131 -6.15 5.72 17.47
C VAL A 131 -6.03 4.33 16.84
N MET A 132 -4.86 3.98 16.30
CA MET A 132 -4.64 2.65 15.72
C MET A 132 -4.55 1.57 16.81
N LYS A 133 -3.97 1.87 17.98
CA LYS A 133 -3.96 0.96 19.15
C LYS A 133 -5.38 0.68 19.65
N GLU A 134 -6.22 1.71 19.76
CA GLU A 134 -7.64 1.56 20.10
C GLU A 134 -8.40 0.75 19.06
N SER A 135 -8.10 0.95 17.77
CA SER A 135 -8.67 0.16 16.69
C SER A 135 -8.31 -1.33 16.82
N ALA A 136 -7.06 -1.65 17.18
CA ALA A 136 -6.65 -3.03 17.44
C ALA A 136 -7.35 -3.64 18.68
N GLN A 137 -7.52 -2.87 19.74
CA GLN A 137 -8.28 -3.29 20.92
C GLN A 137 -9.75 -3.53 20.59
N THR A 138 -10.35 -2.66 19.77
CA THR A 138 -11.73 -2.82 19.30
C THR A 138 -11.87 -4.10 18.46
N ALA A 139 -10.93 -4.35 17.55
CA ALA A 139 -10.92 -5.54 16.71
C ALA A 139 -10.86 -6.83 17.57
N ILE A 140 -9.92 -6.91 18.51
CA ILE A 140 -9.78 -8.10 19.36
C ILE A 140 -11.00 -8.27 20.29
N GLY A 141 -11.53 -7.18 20.84
CA GLY A 141 -12.74 -7.21 21.68
C GLY A 141 -13.95 -7.75 20.92
N TYR A 142 -14.15 -7.31 19.67
CA TYR A 142 -15.21 -7.81 18.81
C TYR A 142 -15.03 -9.30 18.49
N ILE A 143 -13.84 -9.70 18.04
CA ILE A 143 -13.59 -11.10 17.68
C ILE A 143 -13.76 -12.01 18.90
N ARG A 144 -13.24 -11.62 20.07
CA ARG A 144 -13.40 -12.38 21.32
C ARG A 144 -14.88 -12.55 21.69
N SER A 145 -15.68 -11.49 21.56
CA SER A 145 -17.13 -11.54 21.87
C SER A 145 -17.93 -12.44 20.89
N LYS A 146 -17.35 -12.77 19.73
CA LYS A 146 -17.97 -13.55 18.65
C LYS A 146 -17.11 -14.77 18.26
N ALA A 147 -16.25 -15.24 19.13
CA ALA A 147 -15.26 -16.28 18.83
C ALA A 147 -15.88 -17.52 18.18
N SER A 148 -16.98 -18.04 18.71
CA SER A 148 -17.69 -19.19 18.18
C SER A 148 -18.26 -18.98 16.77
N GLU A 149 -18.69 -17.75 16.43
CA GLU A 149 -19.19 -17.40 15.10
C GLU A 149 -18.05 -17.38 14.05
N PHE A 150 -16.83 -17.06 14.50
CA PHE A 150 -15.61 -17.02 13.67
C PHE A 150 -14.77 -18.30 13.74
N HIS A 151 -15.29 -19.40 14.26
CA HIS A 151 -14.54 -20.66 14.41
C HIS A 151 -13.28 -20.53 15.28
N VAL A 152 -13.22 -19.54 16.13
CA VAL A 152 -12.13 -19.32 17.09
C VAL A 152 -12.48 -20.05 18.39
N SER A 153 -11.53 -20.78 18.96
CA SER A 153 -11.70 -21.40 20.26
C SER A 153 -11.91 -20.33 21.34
N GLU A 154 -12.82 -20.56 22.27
CA GLU A 154 -13.07 -19.64 23.39
C GLU A 154 -11.80 -19.41 24.24
N ASP A 155 -10.97 -20.43 24.40
CA ASP A 155 -9.71 -20.38 25.15
C ASP A 155 -8.56 -19.71 24.38
N ALA A 156 -8.72 -19.48 23.07
CA ALA A 156 -7.65 -18.98 22.22
C ALA A 156 -7.03 -17.66 22.71
N PHE A 157 -7.84 -16.78 23.34
CA PHE A 157 -7.37 -15.50 23.87
C PHE A 157 -6.78 -15.61 25.29
N ASP A 158 -7.09 -16.66 26.01
CA ASP A 158 -6.60 -16.86 27.38
C ASP A 158 -5.31 -17.71 27.39
N GLU A 159 -5.10 -18.51 26.35
CA GLU A 159 -3.89 -19.35 26.18
C GLU A 159 -2.81 -18.71 25.33
N ASN A 160 -3.15 -17.71 24.51
CA ASN A 160 -2.22 -17.10 23.59
C ASN A 160 -2.10 -15.59 23.79
N GLU A 161 -0.88 -15.11 23.83
CA GLU A 161 -0.55 -13.72 23.57
C GLU A 161 -0.53 -13.51 22.04
N ILE A 162 -1.27 -12.54 21.57
CA ILE A 162 -1.29 -12.16 20.14
C ILE A 162 -0.35 -10.98 19.96
N HIS A 163 0.62 -11.11 19.06
CA HIS A 163 1.49 -10.01 18.69
C HIS A 163 1.16 -9.56 17.27
N ILE A 164 0.83 -8.29 17.11
CA ILE A 164 0.60 -7.65 15.82
C ILE A 164 1.73 -6.68 15.54
N HIS A 165 2.32 -6.81 14.37
CA HIS A 165 3.40 -5.95 13.89
C HIS A 165 3.03 -5.28 12.57
N LEU A 166 3.30 -3.99 12.46
CA LEU A 166 3.21 -3.25 11.22
C LEU A 166 4.62 -2.85 10.76
N PRO A 167 5.20 -3.49 9.75
CA PRO A 167 6.53 -3.20 9.22
C PRO A 167 6.73 -1.73 8.83
N ALA A 168 7.97 -1.37 8.50
CA ALA A 168 8.44 0.01 8.30
C ALA A 168 8.34 0.86 9.58
N GLY A 169 8.94 0.34 10.68
CA GLY A 169 8.90 0.95 12.01
C GLY A 169 9.49 2.35 12.13
N ALA A 170 10.19 2.86 11.11
CA ALA A 170 10.66 4.26 11.06
C ALA A 170 9.53 5.27 10.74
N THR A 171 8.39 4.80 10.21
CA THR A 171 7.26 5.65 9.83
C THR A 171 6.13 5.48 10.84
N PRO A 172 5.72 6.54 11.55
CA PRO A 172 4.55 6.51 12.42
C PRO A 172 3.28 6.22 11.63
N LYS A 173 2.43 5.35 12.18
CA LYS A 173 1.16 4.94 11.58
C LYS A 173 0.03 5.19 12.56
N ASP A 174 -1.01 5.89 12.12
CA ASP A 174 -2.18 6.15 12.95
C ASP A 174 -3.47 6.18 12.14
N GLY A 175 -4.59 6.04 12.85
CA GLY A 175 -5.93 6.12 12.29
C GLY A 175 -6.74 4.83 12.40
N PRO A 176 -8.09 4.92 12.34
CA PRO A 176 -8.99 3.80 12.57
C PRO A 176 -9.20 2.94 11.31
N SER A 177 -8.76 3.40 10.12
CA SER A 177 -9.08 2.76 8.83
C SER A 177 -8.43 1.38 8.59
N ALA A 178 -7.54 0.95 9.49
CA ALA A 178 -6.96 -0.39 9.50
C ALA A 178 -7.79 -1.41 10.30
N GLY A 179 -8.90 -1.02 10.90
CA GLY A 179 -9.68 -1.85 11.82
C GLY A 179 -10.09 -3.20 11.25
N ILE A 180 -10.67 -3.23 10.04
CA ILE A 180 -11.05 -4.50 9.41
C ILE A 180 -9.83 -5.33 9.02
N THR A 181 -8.69 -4.70 8.68
CA THR A 181 -7.45 -5.41 8.36
C THR A 181 -6.88 -6.08 9.60
N LEU A 182 -6.81 -5.37 10.73
CA LEU A 182 -6.40 -5.90 12.03
C LEU A 182 -7.29 -7.08 12.45
N ALA A 183 -8.61 -6.91 12.35
CA ALA A 183 -9.56 -7.98 12.68
C ALA A 183 -9.38 -9.22 11.79
N THR A 184 -9.23 -9.03 10.47
CA THR A 184 -9.00 -10.14 9.52
C THR A 184 -7.70 -10.88 9.82
N THR A 185 -6.63 -10.15 10.16
CA THR A 185 -5.34 -10.73 10.53
C THR A 185 -5.47 -11.63 11.77
N ILE A 186 -6.22 -11.18 12.79
CA ILE A 186 -6.45 -11.95 14.03
C ILE A 186 -7.28 -13.21 13.75
N VAL A 187 -8.39 -13.10 12.99
CA VAL A 187 -9.21 -14.28 12.64
C VAL A 187 -8.40 -15.29 11.83
N SER A 188 -7.68 -14.83 10.82
CA SER A 188 -6.77 -15.67 10.02
C SER A 188 -5.78 -16.44 10.89
N LEU A 189 -5.09 -15.74 11.81
CA LEU A 189 -4.11 -16.33 12.73
C LEU A 189 -4.75 -17.41 13.63
N LEU A 190 -5.90 -17.10 14.24
CA LEU A 190 -6.53 -17.98 15.22
C LEU A 190 -7.22 -19.18 14.58
N THR A 191 -7.69 -19.04 13.35
CA THR A 191 -8.33 -20.13 12.58
C THR A 191 -7.36 -20.87 11.65
N ASN A 192 -6.11 -20.40 11.55
CA ASN A 192 -5.11 -20.91 10.61
C ASN A 192 -5.60 -20.89 9.15
N THR A 193 -6.37 -19.84 8.78
CA THR A 193 -6.96 -19.68 7.43
C THR A 193 -6.20 -18.58 6.68
N PRO A 194 -5.61 -18.88 5.51
CA PRO A 194 -4.82 -17.89 4.77
C PRO A 194 -5.64 -16.68 4.28
N ILE A 195 -5.01 -15.52 4.23
CA ILE A 195 -5.58 -14.31 3.64
C ILE A 195 -5.09 -14.20 2.19
N SER A 196 -6.00 -13.92 1.26
CA SER A 196 -5.67 -13.79 -0.16
C SER A 196 -4.72 -12.64 -0.42
N ARG A 197 -3.61 -12.93 -1.10
CA ARG A 197 -2.62 -11.93 -1.55
C ARG A 197 -3.18 -10.90 -2.54
N SER A 198 -4.23 -11.26 -3.25
CA SER A 198 -4.85 -10.39 -4.26
C SER A 198 -5.85 -9.39 -3.68
N VAL A 199 -6.05 -9.42 -2.35
CA VAL A 199 -7.02 -8.58 -1.64
C VAL A 199 -6.31 -7.56 -0.76
N ALA A 200 -6.68 -6.30 -0.89
CA ALA A 200 -6.40 -5.26 0.09
C ALA A 200 -7.69 -4.75 0.70
N MET A 201 -7.62 -4.18 1.88
CA MET A 201 -8.80 -3.72 2.57
C MET A 201 -8.58 -2.44 3.35
N THR A 202 -9.65 -1.71 3.56
CA THR A 202 -9.66 -0.52 4.42
C THR A 202 -11.06 -0.32 4.99
N GLY A 203 -11.14 -0.01 6.27
CA GLY A 203 -12.39 0.22 6.98
C GLY A 203 -12.16 0.28 8.48
N GLU A 204 -12.91 1.12 9.16
CA GLU A 204 -13.00 1.10 10.62
C GLU A 204 -13.97 0.00 11.06
N ILE A 205 -13.64 -0.69 12.14
CA ILE A 205 -14.51 -1.73 12.73
C ILE A 205 -15.11 -1.24 14.06
N THR A 206 -16.37 -1.60 14.29
CA THR A 206 -17.02 -1.35 15.59
C THR A 206 -17.09 -2.62 16.44
N LEU A 207 -17.37 -2.49 17.74
CA LEU A 207 -17.63 -3.63 18.64
C LEU A 207 -18.86 -4.46 18.27
N THR A 208 -19.65 -4.01 17.30
CA THR A 208 -20.82 -4.75 16.77
C THR A 208 -20.55 -5.30 15.37
N GLY A 209 -19.29 -5.23 14.88
CA GLY A 209 -18.89 -5.75 13.57
C GLY A 209 -19.32 -4.92 12.38
N LYS A 210 -19.79 -3.69 12.58
CA LYS A 210 -20.10 -2.77 11.47
C LYS A 210 -18.82 -2.20 10.90
N VAL A 211 -18.80 -2.04 9.57
CA VAL A 211 -17.70 -1.40 8.85
C VAL A 211 -18.06 0.05 8.57
N LEU A 212 -17.28 0.97 9.15
CA LEU A 212 -17.49 2.41 9.04
C LEU A 212 -16.64 3.03 7.92
N PRO A 213 -17.10 4.18 7.36
CA PRO A 213 -16.43 4.84 6.24
C PRO A 213 -15.07 5.42 6.60
N ILE A 214 -14.23 5.57 5.57
CA ILE A 214 -12.85 6.06 5.67
C ILE A 214 -12.63 7.24 4.71
N GLY A 215 -11.50 7.92 4.87
CA GLY A 215 -11.00 8.94 3.94
C GLY A 215 -9.94 8.40 2.98
N GLY A 216 -9.66 9.18 1.92
CA GLY A 216 -8.55 8.92 0.99
C GLY A 216 -8.74 7.67 0.12
N LEU A 217 -9.97 7.30 -0.25
CA LEU A 217 -10.22 6.08 -1.04
C LEU A 217 -9.50 6.11 -2.39
N LYS A 218 -9.46 7.26 -3.06
CA LYS A 218 -8.77 7.41 -4.35
C LYS A 218 -7.29 7.07 -4.24
N GLU A 219 -6.59 7.66 -3.28
CA GLU A 219 -5.17 7.46 -3.06
C GLU A 219 -4.87 6.01 -2.68
N LYS A 220 -5.69 5.43 -1.81
CA LYS A 220 -5.63 4.02 -1.39
C LYS A 220 -5.81 3.07 -2.59
N ALA A 221 -6.77 3.34 -3.45
CA ALA A 221 -7.00 2.53 -4.66
C ALA A 221 -5.82 2.60 -5.64
N LEU A 222 -5.24 3.79 -5.82
CA LEU A 222 -4.06 3.95 -6.66
C LEU A 222 -2.83 3.23 -6.09
N ALA A 223 -2.68 3.17 -4.76
CA ALA A 223 -1.64 2.39 -4.12
C ALA A 223 -1.81 0.89 -4.38
N ALA A 224 -3.00 0.35 -4.17
CA ALA A 224 -3.32 -1.04 -4.46
C ALA A 224 -3.03 -1.42 -5.92
N MET A 225 -3.39 -0.55 -6.86
CA MET A 225 -3.12 -0.77 -8.28
C MET A 225 -1.62 -0.81 -8.59
N ARG A 226 -0.80 0.06 -7.95
CA ARG A 226 0.67 0.05 -8.15
C ARG A 226 1.31 -1.26 -7.70
N MET A 227 0.70 -1.94 -6.73
CA MET A 227 1.15 -3.24 -6.18
C MET A 227 0.42 -4.43 -6.81
N ASN A 228 -0.18 -4.25 -7.99
CA ASN A 228 -0.91 -5.28 -8.72
C ASN A 228 -2.05 -5.97 -7.93
N ILE A 229 -2.52 -5.38 -6.85
CA ILE A 229 -3.66 -5.86 -6.09
C ILE A 229 -4.92 -5.60 -6.90
N LYS A 230 -5.73 -6.63 -7.10
CA LYS A 230 -6.91 -6.57 -7.99
C LYS A 230 -8.20 -6.29 -7.25
N THR A 231 -8.31 -6.72 -6.00
CA THR A 231 -9.54 -6.62 -5.21
C THR A 231 -9.34 -5.71 -4.01
N ILE A 232 -10.23 -4.75 -3.82
CA ILE A 232 -10.22 -3.83 -2.69
C ILE A 232 -11.55 -3.92 -1.94
N ILE A 233 -11.49 -4.34 -0.68
CA ILE A 233 -12.63 -4.29 0.24
C ILE A 233 -12.74 -2.88 0.80
N ILE A 234 -13.91 -2.27 0.65
CA ILE A 234 -14.19 -0.90 1.09
C ILE A 234 -15.49 -0.85 1.91
N PRO A 235 -15.64 0.12 2.81
CA PRO A 235 -16.93 0.33 3.47
C PRO A 235 -18.03 0.68 2.48
N TRP A 236 -19.23 0.14 2.68
CA TRP A 236 -20.40 0.40 1.83
C TRP A 236 -20.65 1.90 1.60
N LYS A 237 -20.48 2.71 2.63
CA LYS A 237 -20.69 4.16 2.53
C LYS A 237 -19.69 4.88 1.64
N ASN A 238 -18.50 4.29 1.38
CA ASN A 238 -17.52 4.81 0.45
C ASN A 238 -17.80 4.43 -1.03
N LYS A 239 -18.87 3.69 -1.31
CA LYS A 239 -19.27 3.41 -2.70
C LYS A 239 -19.47 4.69 -3.52
N LYS A 240 -19.95 5.76 -2.89
CA LYS A 240 -20.12 7.08 -3.51
C LYS A 240 -18.80 7.71 -3.96
N ASP A 241 -17.70 7.43 -3.25
CA ASP A 241 -16.39 8.04 -3.49
C ASP A 241 -15.65 7.37 -4.68
N LEU A 242 -16.19 6.27 -5.22
CA LEU A 242 -15.66 5.62 -6.42
C LEU A 242 -15.70 6.52 -7.67
N VAL A 243 -16.55 7.54 -7.67
CA VAL A 243 -16.63 8.52 -8.76
C VAL A 243 -15.34 9.36 -8.87
N ASP A 244 -14.63 9.56 -7.78
CA ASP A 244 -13.39 10.34 -7.72
C ASP A 244 -12.19 9.59 -8.31
N ILE A 245 -12.32 8.27 -8.53
CA ILE A 245 -11.28 7.43 -9.14
C ILE A 245 -11.46 7.49 -10.65
N PRO A 246 -10.43 7.92 -11.43
CA PRO A 246 -10.50 7.94 -12.88
C PRO A 246 -10.94 6.59 -13.45
N GLU A 247 -11.79 6.61 -14.46
CA GLU A 247 -12.45 5.43 -15.01
C GLU A 247 -11.44 4.38 -15.51
N GLU A 248 -10.34 4.81 -16.10
CA GLU A 248 -9.25 3.95 -16.57
C GLU A 248 -8.60 3.10 -15.46
N TYR A 249 -8.57 3.61 -14.21
CA TYR A 249 -8.05 2.89 -13.04
C TYR A 249 -9.15 2.07 -12.38
N ARG A 250 -10.36 2.64 -12.29
CA ARG A 250 -11.50 1.95 -11.70
C ARG A 250 -11.86 0.66 -12.43
N LYS A 251 -11.69 0.60 -13.77
CA LYS A 251 -11.92 -0.62 -14.57
C LYS A 251 -10.89 -1.73 -14.32
N LYS A 252 -9.73 -1.40 -13.77
CA LYS A 252 -8.66 -2.38 -13.48
C LYS A 252 -8.77 -3.00 -12.09
N LEU A 253 -9.66 -2.48 -11.25
CA LEU A 253 -9.82 -2.88 -9.85
C LEU A 253 -11.23 -3.40 -9.62
N THR A 254 -11.34 -4.41 -8.78
CA THR A 254 -12.61 -4.91 -8.26
C THR A 254 -12.84 -4.32 -6.88
N PHE A 255 -13.85 -3.50 -6.74
CA PHE A 255 -14.24 -2.95 -5.43
C PHE A 255 -15.36 -3.77 -4.83
N VAL A 256 -15.18 -4.21 -3.59
CA VAL A 256 -16.18 -4.96 -2.83
C VAL A 256 -16.67 -4.11 -1.66
N PRO A 257 -17.82 -3.43 -1.80
CA PRO A 257 -18.39 -2.63 -0.72
C PRO A 257 -19.05 -3.53 0.34
N VAL A 258 -18.63 -3.42 1.59
CA VAL A 258 -19.09 -4.23 2.72
C VAL A 258 -19.74 -3.38 3.81
N LYS A 259 -20.71 -3.95 4.54
CA LYS A 259 -21.40 -3.34 5.68
C LYS A 259 -20.96 -3.94 7.00
N THR A 260 -20.58 -5.21 6.99
CA THR A 260 -20.25 -6.00 8.17
C THR A 260 -18.90 -6.69 8.00
N PHE A 261 -18.31 -7.08 9.10
CA PHE A 261 -17.03 -7.78 9.11
C PHE A 261 -17.13 -9.20 8.55
N ASP A 262 -18.29 -9.86 8.68
CA ASP A 262 -18.53 -11.16 8.04
C ASP A 262 -18.29 -11.10 6.53
N GLU A 263 -18.85 -10.05 5.88
CA GLU A 263 -18.67 -9.84 4.44
C GLU A 263 -17.18 -9.60 4.06
N VAL A 264 -16.39 -9.07 4.99
CA VAL A 264 -14.94 -8.94 4.80
C VAL A 264 -14.26 -10.29 4.77
N LEU A 265 -14.58 -11.17 5.73
CA LEU A 265 -14.00 -12.52 5.82
C LEU A 265 -14.33 -13.38 4.60
N ASP A 266 -15.56 -13.31 4.08
CA ASP A 266 -15.99 -14.03 2.90
C ASP A 266 -15.15 -13.71 1.64
N VAL A 267 -14.57 -12.52 1.58
CA VAL A 267 -13.74 -12.06 0.46
C VAL A 267 -12.26 -12.23 0.72
N ALA A 268 -11.83 -11.99 1.96
CA ALA A 268 -10.42 -11.91 2.32
C ALA A 268 -9.80 -13.27 2.62
N LEU A 269 -10.54 -14.20 3.23
CA LEU A 269 -10.03 -15.50 3.67
C LEU A 269 -10.24 -16.58 2.62
N VAL A 270 -9.17 -17.30 2.30
CA VAL A 270 -9.21 -18.38 1.30
C VAL A 270 -9.94 -19.59 1.85
N GLY A 271 -11.03 -19.98 1.18
CA GLY A 271 -11.81 -21.13 1.60
C GLY A 271 -12.70 -20.92 2.84
N TRP A 272 -12.86 -19.67 3.27
CA TRP A 272 -13.74 -19.33 4.39
C TRP A 272 -15.18 -19.75 4.12
N LYS A 273 -15.78 -20.42 5.09
CA LYS A 273 -17.20 -20.75 5.09
C LYS A 273 -17.77 -20.34 6.43
N LYS A 274 -18.73 -19.43 6.39
CA LYS A 274 -19.53 -19.10 7.57
C LYS A 274 -20.34 -20.36 7.98
N LYS A 275 -20.46 -20.60 9.29
CA LYS A 275 -21.39 -21.63 9.82
C LYS A 275 -22.83 -21.25 9.57
#